data_7a98e01b8c366b0d270483ef7ff5aec1
#
_entry.id   7a98e01b8c366b0d270483ef7ff5aec1
#
_cell.length_a   1.000
_cell.length_b   1.000
_cell.length_c   1.000
_cell.angle_alpha   90.00
_cell.angle_beta   90.00
_cell.angle_gamma   90.00
#
_symmetry.space_group_name_H-M   'P 1'
#
loop_
_entity.id
_entity.type
_entity.pdbx_description
1 polymer ?
#
loop_
_entity_poly.entity_id
_entity_poly.type
_entity_poly.pdbx_seq_one_letter_code
_entity_poly.pdbx_strand_id
1 'polypeptide(L)'
;IWPDIMIMNTMKCGNTRIYVKKFQGYFPKSMLFQELGYIASECRFGLCMDDSINTILFPQFHYYEFVAEEDIDTFNAGGEVKFHQVYELTQGKRYCPFVTTYSGLYRYNMNDLIEAGPRFENTNTVFMIRKINGIVNMTGEKLSEPQFVEAVMDAEKELGMHLEFFVGFAKVEESRYHFYFEFTDKNTSEEDVAKFTAKVDELLKEKNCE
;
A
#
# COMPACT_ATOMS: atom_id res chain seq x y z
N ILE A 1 26.99 9.20 3.78
CA ILE A 1 27.42 8.37 4.94
C ILE A 1 28.04 7.08 4.42
N TRP A 2 27.47 6.43 3.40
CA TRP A 2 27.99 5.20 2.79
C TRP A 2 28.23 5.41 1.29
N PRO A 3 29.37 5.99 0.88
CA PRO A 3 29.62 6.37 -0.50
C PRO A 3 29.71 5.18 -1.47
N ASP A 4 30.07 4.00 -0.95
CA ASP A 4 30.30 2.79 -1.74
C ASP A 4 29.13 1.78 -1.68
N ILE A 5 27.97 2.19 -1.13
CA ILE A 5 26.79 1.32 -1.12
C ILE A 5 26.27 1.14 -2.55
N MET A 6 26.10 -0.09 -2.97
CA MET A 6 25.66 -0.44 -4.34
C MET A 6 24.18 -0.81 -4.41
N ILE A 7 23.68 -1.52 -3.40
CA ILE A 7 22.31 -2.04 -3.39
C ILE A 7 21.71 -1.84 -1.99
N MET A 8 20.45 -1.43 -1.96
CA MET A 8 19.62 -1.44 -0.76
C MET A 8 18.34 -2.22 -1.07
N ASN A 9 18.11 -3.29 -0.32
CA ASN A 9 16.84 -4.00 -0.38
C ASN A 9 15.83 -3.31 0.55
N THR A 10 14.67 -2.94 0.02
CA THR A 10 13.63 -2.27 0.78
C THR A 10 12.25 -2.57 0.16
N MET A 11 11.19 -2.28 0.91
CA MET A 11 9.83 -2.36 0.37
C MET A 11 9.56 -1.10 -0.48
N LYS A 12 9.29 -1.29 -1.77
CA LYS A 12 8.95 -0.22 -2.74
C LYS A 12 7.44 -0.18 -3.03
N CYS A 13 6.68 -1.15 -2.53
CA CYS A 13 5.24 -1.29 -2.73
C CYS A 13 4.44 -0.61 -1.62
N GLY A 14 3.15 -0.38 -1.87
CA GLY A 14 2.24 0.21 -0.91
C GLY A 14 2.69 1.61 -0.47
N ASN A 15 2.46 1.94 0.80
CA ASN A 15 2.74 3.27 1.35
C ASN A 15 4.24 3.57 1.49
N THR A 16 5.10 2.55 1.54
CA THR A 16 6.55 2.73 1.69
C THR A 16 7.20 3.39 0.47
N ARG A 17 6.58 3.29 -0.72
CA ARG A 17 7.07 3.91 -1.97
C ARG A 17 7.38 5.40 -1.83
N ILE A 18 6.66 6.10 -0.96
CA ILE A 18 6.79 7.53 -0.72
C ILE A 18 8.09 7.85 0.00
N TYR A 19 8.35 7.10 1.07
CA TYR A 19 9.55 7.25 1.87
C TYR A 19 10.79 6.86 1.08
N VAL A 20 10.70 5.85 0.21
CA VAL A 20 11.80 5.46 -0.67
C VAL A 20 12.24 6.63 -1.56
N LYS A 21 11.29 7.38 -2.14
CA LYS A 21 11.61 8.57 -2.96
C LYS A 21 12.33 9.67 -2.16
N LYS A 22 11.85 9.98 -0.96
CA LYS A 22 12.51 10.95 -0.05
C LYS A 22 13.91 10.43 0.34
N PHE A 23 14.03 9.14 0.62
CA PHE A 23 15.26 8.49 1.09
C PHE A 23 16.35 8.39 0.04
N GLN A 24 15.99 8.24 -1.24
CA GLN A 24 16.94 8.18 -2.36
C GLN A 24 17.88 9.37 -2.42
N GLY A 25 17.44 10.56 -1.99
CA GLY A 25 18.26 11.76 -1.98
C GLY A 25 19.50 11.70 -1.05
N TYR A 26 19.53 10.78 -0.09
CA TYR A 26 20.63 10.61 0.87
C TYR A 26 21.72 9.63 0.40
N PHE A 27 21.53 8.99 -0.75
CA PHE A 27 22.41 7.94 -1.27
C PHE A 27 22.99 8.29 -2.65
N PRO A 28 24.09 7.65 -3.06
CA PRO A 28 24.63 7.84 -4.40
C PRO A 28 23.58 7.50 -5.47
N LYS A 29 23.56 8.28 -6.56
CA LYS A 29 22.64 8.06 -7.69
C LYS A 29 22.83 6.68 -8.36
N SER A 30 24.01 6.08 -8.18
CA SER A 30 24.33 4.73 -8.71
C SER A 30 23.79 3.60 -7.86
N MET A 31 23.26 3.91 -6.65
CA MET A 31 22.73 2.87 -5.76
C MET A 31 21.40 2.35 -6.30
N LEU A 32 21.28 1.01 -6.36
CA LEU A 32 20.05 0.33 -6.71
C LEU A 32 19.16 0.13 -5.48
N PHE A 33 17.92 0.61 -5.55
CA PHE A 33 16.85 0.26 -4.61
C PHE A 33 16.09 -0.94 -5.15
N GLN A 34 16.32 -2.10 -4.57
CA GLN A 34 15.68 -3.35 -4.98
C GLN A 34 14.49 -3.67 -4.06
N GLU A 35 13.36 -4.05 -4.67
CA GLU A 35 12.20 -4.54 -3.92
C GLU A 35 12.51 -5.88 -3.25
N LEU A 36 12.17 -6.00 -1.96
CA LEU A 36 12.33 -7.24 -1.20
C LEU A 36 11.39 -8.36 -1.67
N GLY A 37 10.28 -7.97 -2.30
CA GLY A 37 9.17 -8.85 -2.62
C GLY A 37 8.08 -8.83 -1.53
N TYR A 38 7.05 -9.63 -1.73
CA TYR A 38 5.93 -9.70 -0.79
C TYR A 38 6.32 -10.55 0.42
N ILE A 39 6.50 -9.87 1.55
CA ILE A 39 6.92 -10.44 2.83
C ILE A 39 5.96 -9.97 3.91
N ALA A 40 5.50 -10.90 4.75
CA ALA A 40 4.70 -10.63 5.93
C ALA A 40 5.22 -11.45 7.12
N SER A 41 4.75 -11.13 8.32
CA SER A 41 5.10 -11.89 9.54
C SER A 41 4.62 -13.34 9.46
N GLU A 42 3.53 -13.57 8.76
CA GLU A 42 2.88 -14.87 8.57
C GLU A 42 3.71 -15.79 7.66
N CYS A 43 4.29 -15.23 6.60
CA CYS A 43 5.18 -15.98 5.71
C CYS A 43 5.92 -15.05 4.74
N ARG A 44 6.97 -15.58 4.14
CA ARG A 44 7.61 -14.99 2.97
C ARG A 44 6.95 -15.55 1.72
N PHE A 45 6.15 -14.72 1.05
CA PHE A 45 5.42 -15.11 -0.15
C PHE A 45 6.33 -15.36 -1.34
N GLY A 46 7.32 -14.50 -1.52
CA GLY A 46 8.22 -14.56 -2.66
C GLY A 46 9.29 -13.48 -2.62
N LEU A 47 9.95 -13.27 -3.75
CA LEU A 47 10.97 -12.24 -3.92
C LEU A 47 10.87 -11.59 -5.30
N CYS A 48 11.49 -10.41 -5.45
CA CYS A 48 11.72 -9.78 -6.74
C CYS A 48 13.09 -10.15 -7.28
N MET A 49 13.15 -10.49 -8.56
CA MET A 49 14.39 -10.91 -9.22
C MET A 49 15.05 -9.79 -10.05
N ASP A 50 14.36 -8.67 -10.19
CA ASP A 50 14.79 -7.51 -10.95
C ASP A 50 14.52 -6.22 -10.18
N ASP A 51 14.65 -5.07 -10.79
CA ASP A 51 14.41 -3.74 -10.21
C ASP A 51 12.93 -3.33 -10.21
N SER A 52 12.04 -4.21 -10.68
CA SER A 52 10.58 -4.01 -10.62
C SER A 52 10.05 -4.18 -9.19
N ILE A 53 8.73 -4.12 -9.05
CA ILE A 53 8.02 -4.42 -7.80
C ILE A 53 7.33 -5.80 -7.84
N ASN A 54 7.55 -6.55 -8.92
CA ASN A 54 6.85 -7.80 -9.19
C ASN A 54 7.46 -8.96 -8.42
N THR A 55 6.72 -9.49 -7.47
CA THR A 55 7.11 -10.64 -6.64
C THR A 55 6.80 -11.94 -7.36
N ILE A 56 7.80 -12.81 -7.48
CA ILE A 56 7.64 -14.21 -7.89
C ILE A 56 7.31 -15.00 -6.63
N LEU A 57 6.14 -15.64 -6.60
CA LEU A 57 5.69 -16.44 -5.46
C LEU A 57 6.46 -17.76 -5.32
N PHE A 58 6.54 -18.29 -4.10
CA PHE A 58 7.19 -19.56 -3.76
C PHE A 58 6.16 -20.68 -3.51
N PRO A 59 5.54 -21.26 -4.53
CA PRO A 59 4.48 -22.27 -4.36
C PRO A 59 5.00 -23.58 -3.74
N GLN A 60 6.31 -23.81 -3.72
CA GLN A 60 6.92 -24.99 -3.08
C GLN A 60 6.96 -24.88 -1.54
N PHE A 61 6.82 -23.69 -0.97
CA PHE A 61 6.88 -23.48 0.48
C PHE A 61 5.51 -23.28 1.10
N HIS A 62 4.56 -22.69 0.36
CA HIS A 62 3.24 -22.35 0.85
C HIS A 62 2.19 -22.62 -0.22
N TYR A 63 0.98 -22.92 0.22
CA TYR A 63 -0.17 -23.00 -0.67
C TYR A 63 -0.91 -21.67 -0.67
N TYR A 64 -1.13 -21.11 -1.86
CA TYR A 64 -1.78 -19.82 -2.04
C TYR A 64 -3.11 -19.96 -2.75
N GLU A 65 -4.10 -19.25 -2.23
CA GLU A 65 -5.42 -19.08 -2.84
C GLU A 65 -5.74 -17.58 -2.91
N PHE A 66 -6.59 -17.19 -3.82
CA PHE A 66 -6.89 -15.77 -4.05
C PHE A 66 -8.36 -15.57 -4.30
N VAL A 67 -8.96 -14.56 -3.61
CA VAL A 67 -10.32 -14.09 -3.85
C VAL A 67 -10.24 -12.81 -4.66
N ALA A 68 -11.00 -12.69 -5.75
CA ALA A 68 -11.02 -11.49 -6.58
C ALA A 68 -11.54 -10.28 -5.79
N GLU A 69 -11.05 -9.06 -6.10
CA GLU A 69 -11.43 -7.83 -5.37
C GLU A 69 -12.95 -7.65 -5.36
N GLU A 70 -13.62 -7.92 -6.47
CA GLU A 70 -15.07 -7.84 -6.63
C GLU A 70 -15.86 -8.80 -5.73
N ASP A 71 -15.25 -9.88 -5.24
CA ASP A 71 -15.88 -10.91 -4.41
C ASP A 71 -15.58 -10.74 -2.91
N ILE A 72 -14.74 -9.79 -2.52
CA ILE A 72 -14.30 -9.62 -1.13
C ILE A 72 -15.48 -9.32 -0.19
N ASP A 73 -16.39 -8.46 -0.60
CA ASP A 73 -17.55 -8.10 0.22
C ASP A 73 -18.51 -9.31 0.38
N THR A 74 -18.68 -10.12 -0.68
CA THR A 74 -19.45 -11.37 -0.63
C THR A 74 -18.80 -12.37 0.35
N PHE A 75 -17.47 -12.52 0.27
CA PHE A 75 -16.72 -13.37 1.20
C PHE A 75 -16.87 -12.92 2.66
N ASN A 76 -16.73 -11.61 2.92
CA ASN A 76 -16.84 -11.04 4.26
C ASN A 76 -18.25 -11.19 4.84
N ALA A 77 -19.28 -11.21 3.98
CA ALA A 77 -20.66 -11.50 4.36
C ALA A 77 -20.95 -13.01 4.58
N GLY A 78 -19.94 -13.88 4.39
CA GLY A 78 -20.09 -15.34 4.52
C GLY A 78 -20.70 -16.02 3.30
N GLY A 79 -20.76 -15.34 2.17
CA GLY A 79 -21.21 -15.90 0.90
C GLY A 79 -20.16 -16.82 0.25
N GLU A 80 -20.61 -17.63 -0.69
CA GLU A 80 -19.72 -18.49 -1.48
C GLU A 80 -18.98 -17.66 -2.54
N VAL A 81 -17.65 -17.82 -2.59
CA VAL A 81 -16.78 -17.17 -3.58
C VAL A 81 -15.81 -18.18 -4.20
N LYS A 82 -15.30 -17.84 -5.38
CA LYS A 82 -14.26 -18.63 -6.02
C LYS A 82 -12.89 -18.31 -5.40
N PHE A 83 -12.15 -19.36 -5.00
CA PHE A 83 -10.74 -19.28 -4.66
C PHE A 83 -9.92 -19.62 -5.90
N HIS A 84 -9.20 -18.63 -6.41
CA HIS A 84 -8.32 -18.76 -7.57
C HIS A 84 -6.96 -19.32 -7.16
N GLN A 85 -6.35 -20.09 -8.06
CA GLN A 85 -4.96 -20.52 -7.94
C GLN A 85 -4.01 -19.51 -8.57
N VAL A 86 -2.71 -19.57 -8.24
CA VAL A 86 -1.69 -18.65 -8.78
C VAL A 86 -1.73 -18.56 -10.31
N TYR A 87 -1.90 -19.69 -11.02
CA TYR A 87 -1.93 -19.75 -12.48
C TYR A 87 -3.22 -19.23 -13.12
N GLU A 88 -4.28 -19.04 -12.31
CA GLU A 88 -5.56 -18.47 -12.75
C GLU A 88 -5.61 -16.93 -12.62
N LEU A 89 -4.61 -16.31 -11.98
CA LEU A 89 -4.56 -14.87 -11.84
C LEU A 89 -4.46 -14.20 -13.20
N THR A 90 -5.20 -13.13 -13.39
CA THR A 90 -5.20 -12.33 -14.61
C THR A 90 -4.41 -11.04 -14.37
N GLN A 91 -3.41 -10.77 -15.20
CA GLN A 91 -2.61 -9.55 -15.10
C GLN A 91 -3.48 -8.29 -15.07
N GLY A 92 -3.17 -7.37 -14.16
CA GLY A 92 -3.89 -6.12 -13.93
C GLY A 92 -5.15 -6.28 -13.08
N LYS A 93 -5.58 -7.50 -12.73
CA LYS A 93 -6.66 -7.73 -11.78
C LYS A 93 -6.13 -7.80 -10.36
N ARG A 94 -7.01 -7.48 -9.42
CA ARG A 94 -6.71 -7.41 -7.99
C ARG A 94 -7.36 -8.53 -7.22
N TYR A 95 -6.68 -8.96 -6.17
CA TYR A 95 -7.05 -10.13 -5.39
C TYR A 95 -6.69 -9.95 -3.91
N CYS A 96 -7.43 -10.63 -3.04
CA CYS A 96 -7.07 -10.86 -1.64
C CYS A 96 -6.38 -12.23 -1.51
N PRO A 97 -5.12 -12.30 -1.06
CA PRO A 97 -4.42 -13.56 -0.88
C PRO A 97 -4.79 -14.26 0.43
N PHE A 98 -4.89 -15.57 0.34
CA PHE A 98 -5.00 -16.50 1.45
C PHE A 98 -3.81 -17.44 1.43
N VAL A 99 -3.28 -17.80 2.60
CA VAL A 99 -2.11 -18.65 2.68
C VAL A 99 -2.31 -19.82 3.64
N THR A 100 -1.85 -20.99 3.23
CA THR A 100 -1.66 -22.16 4.09
C THR A 100 -0.18 -22.43 4.23
N THR A 101 0.33 -22.46 5.47
CA THR A 101 1.77 -22.54 5.77
C THR A 101 2.12 -23.78 6.59
N TYR A 102 3.40 -24.17 6.56
CA TYR A 102 3.93 -25.23 7.42
C TYR A 102 3.87 -24.88 8.92
N SER A 103 3.83 -23.58 9.25
CA SER A 103 3.73 -23.12 10.65
C SER A 103 2.33 -23.28 11.25
N GLY A 104 1.37 -23.80 10.50
CA GLY A 104 0.03 -24.13 10.99
C GLY A 104 -1.06 -23.14 10.65
N LEU A 105 -0.78 -22.08 9.85
CA LEU A 105 -1.85 -21.27 9.28
C LEU A 105 -2.56 -22.07 8.20
N TYR A 106 -3.89 -22.11 8.27
CA TYR A 106 -4.72 -22.80 7.28
C TYR A 106 -5.70 -21.82 6.65
N ARG A 107 -5.58 -21.60 5.33
CA ARG A 107 -6.39 -20.64 4.55
C ARG A 107 -6.52 -19.29 5.27
N TYR A 108 -5.39 -18.80 5.77
CA TYR A 108 -5.33 -17.55 6.52
C TYR A 108 -5.52 -16.37 5.59
N ASN A 109 -6.52 -15.54 5.86
CA ASN A 109 -6.76 -14.31 5.12
C ASN A 109 -5.71 -13.26 5.48
N MET A 110 -4.88 -12.87 4.50
CA MET A 110 -3.84 -11.86 4.69
C MET A 110 -4.39 -10.45 4.84
N ASN A 111 -5.64 -10.24 4.44
CA ASN A 111 -6.26 -8.92 4.46
C ASN A 111 -5.46 -7.86 3.69
N ASP A 112 -4.73 -8.31 2.68
CA ASP A 112 -3.98 -7.49 1.74
C ASP A 112 -4.71 -7.46 0.40
N LEU A 113 -4.65 -6.34 -0.29
CA LEU A 113 -5.00 -6.23 -1.70
C LEU A 113 -3.72 -6.27 -2.51
N ILE A 114 -3.62 -7.25 -3.38
CA ILE A 114 -2.52 -7.40 -4.33
C ILE A 114 -3.02 -7.21 -5.76
N GLU A 115 -2.13 -6.86 -6.67
CA GLU A 115 -2.40 -6.89 -8.11
C GLU A 115 -1.54 -7.95 -8.78
N ALA A 116 -2.14 -8.69 -9.72
CA ALA A 116 -1.42 -9.64 -10.54
C ALA A 116 -0.58 -8.89 -11.58
N GLY A 117 0.73 -9.06 -11.50
CA GLY A 117 1.70 -8.48 -12.42
C GLY A 117 1.90 -9.32 -13.69
N PRO A 118 2.91 -8.97 -14.49
CA PRO A 118 3.27 -9.74 -15.67
C PRO A 118 3.68 -11.18 -15.31
N ARG A 119 3.56 -12.08 -16.26
CA ARG A 119 4.03 -13.46 -16.07
C ARG A 119 5.55 -13.53 -16.04
N PHE A 120 6.05 -14.33 -15.10
CA PHE A 120 7.43 -14.79 -15.08
C PHE A 120 7.41 -16.30 -15.36
N GLU A 121 7.98 -16.70 -16.50
CA GLU A 121 7.90 -18.10 -16.97
C GLU A 121 6.44 -18.60 -17.01
N ASN A 122 6.14 -19.63 -16.22
CA ASN A 122 4.83 -20.25 -16.13
C ASN A 122 3.98 -19.78 -14.93
N THR A 123 4.44 -18.79 -14.18
CA THR A 123 3.72 -18.25 -13.01
C THR A 123 3.36 -16.80 -13.20
N ASN A 124 2.32 -16.34 -12.50
CA ASN A 124 2.02 -14.91 -12.40
C ASN A 124 2.85 -14.30 -11.26
N THR A 125 3.31 -13.07 -11.46
CA THR A 125 3.86 -12.27 -10.39
C THR A 125 2.76 -11.49 -9.69
N VAL A 126 3.05 -11.00 -8.50
CA VAL A 126 2.11 -10.17 -7.73
C VAL A 126 2.86 -9.01 -7.06
N PHE A 127 2.15 -7.93 -6.76
CA PHE A 127 2.67 -6.88 -5.89
C PHE A 127 1.58 -6.34 -4.98
N MET A 128 1.98 -5.91 -3.79
CA MET A 128 1.05 -5.39 -2.79
C MET A 128 0.61 -3.97 -3.15
N ILE A 129 -0.69 -3.71 -3.09
CA ILE A 129 -1.28 -2.38 -3.27
C ILE A 129 -1.48 -1.72 -1.90
N ARG A 130 -2.26 -2.36 -1.01
CA ARG A 130 -2.67 -1.83 0.30
C ARG A 130 -3.26 -2.93 1.18
N LYS A 131 -3.51 -2.61 2.44
CA LYS A 131 -4.39 -3.42 3.29
C LYS A 131 -5.86 -3.22 2.89
N ILE A 132 -6.67 -4.27 2.94
CA ILE A 132 -8.11 -4.20 2.64
C ILE A 132 -8.84 -3.38 3.72
N ASN A 133 -8.57 -3.65 4.99
CA ASN A 133 -9.19 -2.96 6.12
C ASN A 133 -8.62 -1.54 6.38
N GLY A 134 -7.74 -1.03 5.52
CA GLY A 134 -7.27 0.36 5.53
C GLY A 134 -8.23 1.34 4.82
N ILE A 135 -9.43 0.88 4.44
CA ILE A 135 -10.48 1.73 3.91
C ILE A 135 -11.36 2.19 5.07
N VAL A 136 -11.50 3.49 5.22
CA VAL A 136 -12.44 4.07 6.16
C VAL A 136 -13.69 4.50 5.38
N ASN A 137 -14.84 3.97 5.79
CA ASN A 137 -16.14 4.32 5.22
C ASN A 137 -16.99 4.92 6.34
N MET A 138 -17.29 6.20 6.27
CA MET A 138 -18.14 6.89 7.25
C MET A 138 -19.58 7.10 6.76
N THR A 139 -19.75 7.58 5.54
CA THR A 139 -21.05 7.97 4.99
C THR A 139 -21.31 7.39 3.60
N GLY A 140 -20.54 6.38 3.20
CA GLY A 140 -20.61 5.75 1.87
C GLY A 140 -19.35 5.95 1.02
N GLU A 141 -18.56 6.99 1.33
CA GLU A 141 -17.26 7.20 0.71
C GLU A 141 -16.26 6.14 1.20
N LYS A 142 -15.48 5.62 0.27
CA LYS A 142 -14.41 4.65 0.55
C LYS A 142 -13.06 5.35 0.49
N LEU A 143 -12.71 6.13 1.53
CA LEU A 143 -11.40 6.77 1.61
C LEU A 143 -10.33 5.73 1.93
N SER A 144 -9.43 5.50 0.99
CA SER A 144 -8.29 4.62 1.18
C SER A 144 -7.07 5.38 1.70
N GLU A 145 -6.22 4.70 2.49
CA GLU A 145 -4.96 5.26 2.96
C GLU A 145 -4.08 5.84 1.83
N PRO A 146 -3.92 5.19 0.64
CA PRO A 146 -3.17 5.78 -0.46
C PRO A 146 -3.73 7.12 -0.96
N GLN A 147 -5.06 7.27 -1.05
CA GLN A 147 -5.68 8.54 -1.47
C GLN A 147 -5.37 9.65 -0.47
N PHE A 148 -5.46 9.36 0.83
CA PHE A 148 -5.09 10.33 1.87
C PHE A 148 -3.63 10.74 1.79
N VAL A 149 -2.73 9.76 1.69
CA VAL A 149 -1.29 10.02 1.57
C VAL A 149 -0.95 10.84 0.34
N GLU A 150 -1.53 10.52 -0.82
CA GLU A 150 -1.32 11.28 -2.06
C GLU A 150 -1.85 12.72 -1.96
N ALA A 151 -3.02 12.92 -1.36
CA ALA A 151 -3.56 14.26 -1.14
C ALA A 151 -2.65 15.11 -0.25
N VAL A 152 -2.12 14.53 0.83
CA VAL A 152 -1.16 15.22 1.72
C VAL A 152 0.11 15.61 0.96
N MET A 153 0.68 14.70 0.16
CA MET A 153 1.90 14.98 -0.62
C MET A 153 1.70 16.03 -1.71
N ASP A 154 0.55 16.00 -2.37
CA ASP A 154 0.22 17.01 -3.36
C ASP A 154 0.05 18.39 -2.70
N ALA A 155 -0.59 18.44 -1.50
CA ALA A 155 -0.70 19.67 -0.72
C ALA A 155 0.68 20.20 -0.27
N GLU A 156 1.60 19.34 0.21
CA GLU A 156 3.00 19.71 0.50
C GLU A 156 3.65 20.39 -0.69
N LYS A 157 3.50 19.80 -1.88
CA LYS A 157 4.11 20.28 -3.11
C LYS A 157 3.51 21.61 -3.58
N GLU A 158 2.18 21.74 -3.55
CA GLU A 158 1.49 22.93 -4.05
C GLU A 158 1.65 24.14 -3.12
N LEU A 159 1.71 23.93 -1.82
CA LEU A 159 1.84 24.99 -0.83
C LEU A 159 3.30 25.27 -0.44
N GLY A 160 4.25 24.40 -0.85
CA GLY A 160 5.65 24.51 -0.44
C GLY A 160 5.85 24.29 1.06
N MET A 161 4.92 23.60 1.73
CA MET A 161 4.97 23.28 3.15
C MET A 161 5.41 21.83 3.31
N HIS A 162 6.30 21.54 4.28
CA HIS A 162 6.85 20.20 4.46
C HIS A 162 6.46 19.61 5.82
N LEU A 163 6.07 18.35 5.81
CA LEU A 163 5.71 17.58 6.99
C LEU A 163 6.82 16.62 7.40
N GLU A 164 7.07 16.54 8.70
CA GLU A 164 7.84 15.45 9.33
C GLU A 164 6.97 14.19 9.48
N PHE A 165 5.73 14.40 9.93
CA PHE A 165 4.79 13.32 10.22
C PHE A 165 3.35 13.78 9.98
N PHE A 166 2.49 12.83 9.63
CA PHE A 166 1.05 13.05 9.58
C PHE A 166 0.29 11.75 9.86
N VAL A 167 -0.91 11.88 10.39
CA VAL A 167 -1.84 10.79 10.61
C VAL A 167 -3.28 11.28 10.45
N GLY A 168 -4.12 10.42 9.86
CA GLY A 168 -5.55 10.66 9.72
C GLY A 168 -6.34 9.48 10.27
N PHE A 169 -7.45 9.75 10.93
CA PHE A 169 -8.39 8.74 11.35
C PHE A 169 -9.83 9.27 11.32
N ALA A 170 -10.76 8.35 11.07
CA ALA A 170 -12.16 8.68 11.09
C ALA A 170 -12.71 8.73 12.51
N LYS A 171 -13.43 9.78 12.83
CA LYS A 171 -14.32 9.85 13.98
C LYS A 171 -15.76 9.61 13.53
N VAL A 172 -16.15 8.35 13.52
CA VAL A 172 -17.47 7.91 13.03
C VAL A 172 -18.60 8.63 13.75
N GLU A 173 -18.47 8.83 15.07
CA GLU A 173 -19.44 9.51 15.92
C GLU A 173 -19.66 10.97 15.51
N GLU A 174 -18.64 11.63 14.95
CA GLU A 174 -18.69 13.02 14.51
C GLU A 174 -18.91 13.15 12.98
N SER A 175 -18.95 12.03 12.26
CA SER A 175 -19.02 11.98 10.79
C SER A 175 -17.98 12.88 10.12
N ARG A 176 -16.74 12.83 10.62
CA ARG A 176 -15.63 13.62 10.07
C ARG A 176 -14.28 12.92 10.24
N TYR A 177 -13.32 13.32 9.41
CA TYR A 177 -11.92 12.91 9.53
C TYR A 177 -11.16 13.91 10.42
N HIS A 178 -10.31 13.38 11.27
CA HIS A 178 -9.36 14.14 12.07
C HIS A 178 -7.96 13.92 11.52
N PHE A 179 -7.27 15.02 11.19
CA PHE A 179 -5.91 14.99 10.68
C PHE A 179 -4.99 15.65 11.70
N TYR A 180 -3.83 15.05 11.91
CA TYR A 180 -2.73 15.60 12.68
C TYR A 180 -1.52 15.72 11.77
N PHE A 181 -0.96 16.93 11.73
CA PHE A 181 0.20 17.26 10.92
C PHE A 181 1.32 17.77 11.82
N GLU A 182 2.52 17.23 11.66
CA GLU A 182 3.75 17.77 12.24
C GLU A 182 4.57 18.41 11.12
N PHE A 183 4.64 19.74 11.13
CA PHE A 183 5.39 20.49 10.13
C PHE A 183 6.88 20.53 10.48
N THR A 184 7.74 20.48 9.44
CA THR A 184 9.18 20.65 9.57
C THR A 184 9.52 22.04 10.11
N ASP A 185 8.81 23.09 9.66
CA ASP A 185 8.91 24.43 10.24
C ASP A 185 8.10 24.52 11.53
N LYS A 186 8.79 24.65 12.65
CA LYS A 186 8.18 24.77 14.00
C LYS A 186 7.46 26.11 14.22
N ASN A 187 7.63 27.10 13.32
CA ASN A 187 6.95 28.39 13.37
C ASN A 187 5.70 28.46 12.47
N THR A 188 5.24 27.31 11.95
CA THR A 188 4.02 27.24 11.14
C THR A 188 2.85 27.85 11.91
N SER A 189 2.17 28.85 11.33
CA SER A 189 1.06 29.54 11.96
C SER A 189 -0.23 28.70 11.93
N GLU A 190 -1.19 29.02 12.82
CA GLU A 190 -2.53 28.38 12.78
C GLU A 190 -3.24 28.65 11.44
N GLU A 191 -3.00 29.79 10.81
CA GLU A 191 -3.54 30.15 9.50
C GLU A 191 -2.97 29.24 8.39
N ASP A 192 -1.66 28.96 8.44
CA ASP A 192 -1.01 28.02 7.50
C ASP A 192 -1.51 26.59 7.69
N VAL A 193 -1.70 26.16 8.94
CA VAL A 193 -2.30 24.84 9.25
C VAL A 193 -3.72 24.73 8.69
N ALA A 194 -4.54 25.76 8.86
CA ALA A 194 -5.90 25.81 8.33
C ALA A 194 -5.90 25.77 6.79
N LYS A 195 -5.00 26.53 6.15
CA LYS A 195 -4.82 26.53 4.70
C LYS A 195 -4.37 25.16 4.18
N PHE A 196 -3.42 24.53 4.85
CA PHE A 196 -2.96 23.18 4.51
C PHE A 196 -4.08 22.15 4.62
N THR A 197 -4.83 22.19 5.73
CA THR A 197 -5.96 21.28 5.97
C THR A 197 -7.05 21.44 4.90
N ALA A 198 -7.39 22.69 4.56
CA ALA A 198 -8.37 22.97 3.51
C ALA A 198 -7.90 22.43 2.13
N LYS A 199 -6.60 22.55 1.84
CA LYS A 199 -6.05 22.02 0.58
C LYS A 199 -6.06 20.49 0.55
N VAL A 200 -5.74 19.83 1.65
CA VAL A 200 -5.85 18.35 1.75
C VAL A 200 -7.29 17.91 1.54
N ASP A 201 -8.27 18.60 2.14
CA ASP A 201 -9.69 18.27 1.96
C ASP A 201 -10.16 18.45 0.51
N GLU A 202 -9.74 19.54 -0.16
CA GLU A 202 -9.99 19.77 -1.58
C GLU A 202 -9.45 18.62 -2.45
N LEU A 203 -8.18 18.26 -2.25
CA LEU A 203 -7.51 17.21 -3.02
C LEU A 203 -8.10 15.81 -2.73
N LEU A 204 -8.56 15.57 -1.51
CA LEU A 204 -9.27 14.33 -1.17
C LEU A 204 -10.59 14.23 -1.93
N LYS A 205 -11.36 15.31 -2.03
CA LYS A 205 -12.60 15.34 -2.81
C LYS A 205 -12.37 15.11 -4.30
N GLU A 206 -11.26 15.62 -4.85
CA GLU A 206 -10.89 15.38 -6.24
C GLU A 206 -10.49 13.92 -6.51
N LYS A 207 -9.81 13.28 -5.56
CA LYS A 207 -9.34 11.89 -5.68
C LYS A 207 -10.42 10.85 -5.34
N ASN A 208 -11.46 11.27 -4.65
CA ASN A 208 -12.59 10.43 -4.25
C ASN A 208 -13.85 10.94 -4.92
N CYS A 209 -14.17 10.37 -6.10
CA CYS A 209 -15.32 10.75 -6.92
C CYS A 209 -16.63 10.06 -6.49
N GLU A 210 -16.71 9.47 -5.29
CA GLU A 210 -17.92 8.88 -4.72
C GLU A 210 -18.66 9.84 -3.78
#